data_bc6b605a7e32f9ec40b5289fcb4c6892
#
_entry.id   bc6b605a7e32f9ec40b5289fcb4c6892
#
_cell.length_a   1.000
_cell.length_b   1.000
_cell.length_c   1.000
_cell.angle_alpha   90.00
_cell.angle_beta   90.00
_cell.angle_gamma   90.00
#
_symmetry.space_group_name_H-M   'P 1'
#
loop_
_entity.id
_entity.type
_entity.pdbx_description
1 polymer ?
#
loop_
_entity_poly.entity_id
_entity_poly.type
_entity_poly.pdbx_seq_one_letter_code
_entity_poly.pdbx_strand_id
1 'polypeptide(L)'
;NQETPNKIYTIGNSTSNHLGTYMFLDGSETPFIVHIPSFNGFLSPRYGIQGNKVSEKDWRTTNIFSLKAEKIFRVKVNHIQEPEKSFTLTTGSMILLNNSGNEVSFNQENTLQFLNAFKRLNCESYKDEKEKIEFATPLHELIVNNDTLRTYTIGNDKLIKNKEDNFTVKRMYATLNNGELMLIQDYVFNKVLITIDEFQ
;
A
#
# COMPACT_ATOMS: atom_id res chain seq x y z
N ASN A 1 22.98 -2.18 3.01
CA ASN A 1 22.52 -3.52 2.61
C ASN A 1 23.57 -4.52 3.08
N GLN A 2 23.22 -5.46 3.96
CA GLN A 2 24.10 -6.59 4.29
C GLN A 2 23.94 -7.65 3.21
N GLU A 3 25.04 -8.07 2.59
CA GLU A 3 25.05 -9.13 1.57
C GLU A 3 24.79 -10.52 2.17
N THR A 4 25.05 -10.69 3.47
CA THR A 4 24.82 -11.96 4.18
C THR A 4 23.83 -11.76 5.34
N PRO A 5 22.85 -12.68 5.52
CA PRO A 5 21.90 -12.58 6.62
C PRO A 5 22.61 -12.85 7.97
N ASN A 6 22.22 -12.12 9.00
CA ASN A 6 22.74 -12.34 10.36
C ASN A 6 22.23 -13.65 10.98
N LYS A 7 21.05 -14.10 10.58
CA LYS A 7 20.42 -15.32 11.07
C LYS A 7 19.55 -15.92 9.96
N ILE A 8 19.60 -17.24 9.84
CA ILE A 8 18.78 -18.01 8.92
C ILE A 8 17.94 -18.97 9.75
N TYR A 9 16.63 -19.01 9.48
CA TYR A 9 15.70 -19.91 10.14
C TYR A 9 14.95 -20.74 9.11
N THR A 10 14.86 -22.04 9.39
CA THR A 10 13.90 -22.90 8.69
C THR A 10 12.67 -23.06 9.57
N ILE A 11 11.50 -22.78 9.01
CA ILE A 11 10.23 -22.85 9.70
C ILE A 11 9.52 -24.14 9.29
N GLY A 12 9.27 -24.98 10.28
CA GLY A 12 8.61 -26.26 10.10
C GLY A 12 7.12 -26.24 10.42
N ASN A 13 6.57 -27.43 10.63
CA ASN A 13 5.17 -27.61 10.96
C ASN A 13 4.85 -27.26 12.42
N SER A 14 3.56 -27.19 12.74
CA SER A 14 3.08 -27.11 14.11
C SER A 14 3.44 -28.35 14.91
N THR A 15 3.56 -28.19 16.22
CA THR A 15 3.59 -29.34 17.16
C THR A 15 2.25 -30.07 17.12
N SER A 16 2.23 -31.33 17.60
CA SER A 16 1.02 -32.18 17.60
C SER A 16 -0.15 -31.59 18.41
N ASN A 17 0.14 -30.77 19.41
CA ASN A 17 -0.85 -30.08 20.23
C ASN A 17 -1.19 -28.68 19.68
N HIS A 18 -0.63 -28.28 18.55
CA HIS A 18 -0.80 -26.98 17.89
C HIS A 18 -0.43 -25.74 18.73
N LEU A 19 0.33 -25.90 19.82
CA LEU A 19 0.73 -24.79 20.69
C LEU A 19 2.13 -24.24 20.39
N GLY A 20 2.84 -24.79 19.40
CA GLY A 20 4.17 -24.36 19.00
C GLY A 20 4.46 -24.68 17.54
N THR A 21 5.59 -24.19 17.07
CA THR A 21 6.09 -24.40 15.71
C THR A 21 7.53 -24.92 15.80
N TYR A 22 7.85 -25.98 15.08
CA TYR A 22 9.24 -26.41 14.94
C TYR A 22 10.00 -25.37 14.10
N MET A 23 11.09 -24.88 14.64
CA MET A 23 11.98 -23.95 13.93
C MET A 23 13.42 -24.40 14.09
N PHE A 24 14.19 -24.32 13.02
CA PHE A 24 15.60 -24.63 13.01
C PHE A 24 16.40 -23.36 12.74
N LEU A 25 17.31 -23.03 13.65
CA LEU A 25 18.26 -21.94 13.45
C LEU A 25 19.51 -22.53 12.80
N ASP A 26 19.97 -21.95 11.71
CA ASP A 26 21.20 -22.37 11.05
C ASP A 26 22.38 -22.30 12.02
N GLY A 27 23.18 -23.39 12.05
CA GLY A 27 24.26 -23.58 13.00
C GLY A 27 23.83 -24.17 14.35
N SER A 28 22.55 -24.44 14.61
CA SER A 28 22.14 -25.20 15.81
C SER A 28 22.18 -26.73 15.59
N GLU A 29 22.36 -27.49 16.63
CA GLU A 29 22.42 -28.95 16.54
C GLU A 29 21.02 -29.58 16.38
N THR A 30 20.00 -28.95 16.93
CA THR A 30 18.62 -29.49 16.96
C THR A 30 17.59 -28.38 16.69
N PRO A 31 16.40 -28.72 16.17
CA PRO A 31 15.32 -27.77 16.05
C PRO A 31 14.74 -27.37 17.41
N PHE A 32 14.16 -26.19 17.46
CA PHE A 32 13.48 -25.66 18.64
C PHE A 32 11.97 -25.70 18.43
N ILE A 33 11.20 -25.80 19.52
CA ILE A 33 9.78 -25.53 19.55
C ILE A 33 9.62 -24.07 19.99
N VAL A 34 9.13 -23.25 19.08
CA VAL A 34 8.93 -21.80 19.30
C VAL A 34 7.46 -21.51 19.49
N HIS A 35 7.14 -20.73 20.52
CA HIS A 35 5.80 -20.25 20.80
C HIS A 35 5.85 -18.82 21.35
N ILE A 36 4.72 -18.14 21.28
CA ILE A 36 4.55 -16.80 21.91
C ILE A 36 3.82 -17.02 23.23
N PRO A 37 4.34 -16.56 24.38
CA PRO A 37 3.64 -16.64 25.66
C PRO A 37 2.22 -16.05 25.56
N SER A 38 1.27 -16.74 26.15
CA SER A 38 -0.17 -16.36 26.13
C SER A 38 -0.85 -16.39 24.75
N PHE A 39 -0.20 -16.94 23.74
CA PHE A 39 -0.79 -17.16 22.42
C PHE A 39 -1.07 -18.66 22.22
N ASN A 40 -2.33 -19.00 22.04
CA ASN A 40 -2.75 -20.37 21.70
C ASN A 40 -2.72 -20.53 20.18
N GLY A 41 -1.72 -21.24 19.67
CA GLY A 41 -1.57 -21.49 18.25
C GLY A 41 -0.12 -21.67 17.81
N PHE A 42 0.07 -21.82 16.54
CA PHE A 42 1.37 -22.00 15.91
C PHE A 42 1.71 -20.84 14.98
N LEU A 43 3.00 -20.68 14.66
CA LEU A 43 3.51 -19.47 14.03
C LEU A 43 3.59 -19.54 12.50
N SER A 44 3.51 -20.74 11.91
CA SER A 44 3.68 -20.91 10.45
C SER A 44 2.80 -19.94 9.61
N PRO A 45 1.51 -19.71 9.94
CA PRO A 45 0.69 -18.74 9.18
C PRO A 45 1.20 -17.29 9.29
N ARG A 46 1.86 -16.92 10.39
CA ARG A 46 2.46 -15.57 10.56
C ARG A 46 3.64 -15.34 9.63
N TYR A 47 4.21 -16.41 9.12
CA TYR A 47 5.28 -16.40 8.12
C TYR A 47 4.75 -16.64 6.70
N GLY A 48 3.47 -16.48 6.46
CA GLY A 48 2.87 -16.70 5.15
C GLY A 48 2.86 -18.17 4.72
N ILE A 49 3.19 -19.10 5.62
CA ILE A 49 3.22 -20.52 5.33
C ILE A 49 1.83 -21.10 5.58
N GLN A 50 1.07 -21.27 4.50
CA GLN A 50 -0.25 -21.91 4.52
C GLN A 50 -0.20 -23.19 3.68
N GLY A 51 -0.08 -24.33 4.35
CA GLY A 51 0.16 -25.59 3.68
C GLY A 51 1.55 -25.62 3.03
N ASN A 52 1.64 -26.06 1.78
CA ASN A 52 2.91 -26.17 1.03
C ASN A 52 3.21 -24.96 0.14
N LYS A 53 2.46 -23.86 0.27
CA LYS A 53 2.64 -22.66 -0.56
C LYS A 53 3.21 -21.54 0.30
N VAL A 54 4.33 -20.99 -0.15
CA VAL A 54 4.94 -19.77 0.37
C VAL A 54 5.04 -18.82 -0.81
N SER A 55 4.54 -17.58 -0.63
CA SER A 55 4.68 -16.53 -1.63
C SER A 55 5.69 -15.50 -1.16
N GLU A 56 6.66 -15.18 -1.98
CA GLU A 56 7.61 -14.09 -1.73
C GLU A 56 6.88 -12.76 -1.48
N LYS A 57 5.74 -12.56 -2.14
CA LYS A 57 4.93 -11.34 -2.03
C LYS A 57 4.34 -11.13 -0.63
N ASP A 58 4.09 -12.21 0.12
CA ASP A 58 3.59 -12.13 1.50
C ASP A 58 4.65 -11.61 2.48
N TRP A 59 5.91 -11.61 2.06
CA TRP A 59 7.05 -11.15 2.86
C TRP A 59 7.52 -9.75 2.50
N ARG A 60 7.03 -9.21 1.40
CA ARG A 60 7.41 -7.88 0.94
C ARG A 60 6.69 -6.81 1.75
N THR A 61 7.37 -5.69 1.94
CA THR A 61 6.71 -4.52 2.49
C THR A 61 5.60 -4.05 1.58
N THR A 62 4.43 -3.81 2.15
CA THR A 62 3.28 -3.22 1.43
C THR A 62 3.33 -1.69 1.40
N ASN A 63 4.37 -1.09 1.96
CA ASN A 63 4.53 0.36 2.02
C ASN A 63 4.76 0.95 0.62
N ILE A 64 3.93 1.88 0.21
CA ILE A 64 4.02 2.63 -1.04
C ILE A 64 4.67 3.99 -0.78
N PHE A 65 4.14 4.74 0.19
CA PHE A 65 4.71 6.00 0.64
C PHE A 65 4.91 6.00 2.15
N SER A 66 6.08 6.47 2.58
CA SER A 66 6.44 6.72 3.98
C SER A 66 7.15 8.06 4.08
N LEU A 67 6.44 9.12 3.69
CA LEU A 67 7.01 10.47 3.58
C LEU A 67 6.47 11.35 4.70
N LYS A 68 7.37 12.03 5.39
CA LYS A 68 7.02 13.14 6.26
C LYS A 68 6.73 14.37 5.41
N ALA A 69 5.82 15.25 5.87
CA ALA A 69 5.40 16.44 5.13
C ALA A 69 6.59 17.29 4.65
N GLU A 70 7.62 17.46 5.49
CA GLU A 70 8.82 18.23 5.18
C GLU A 70 9.73 17.60 4.09
N LYS A 71 9.47 16.37 3.69
CA LYS A 71 10.17 15.65 2.61
C LYS A 71 9.40 15.64 1.30
N ILE A 72 8.24 16.25 1.29
CA ILE A 72 7.41 16.38 0.08
C ILE A 72 7.65 17.78 -0.48
N PHE A 73 8.15 17.85 -1.71
CA PHE A 73 8.43 19.13 -2.38
C PHE A 73 7.32 19.50 -3.34
N ARG A 74 6.70 18.51 -3.96
CA ARG A 74 5.63 18.69 -4.93
C ARG A 74 4.70 17.48 -4.92
N VAL A 75 3.40 17.77 -4.95
CA VAL A 75 2.36 16.77 -5.21
C VAL A 75 1.52 17.24 -6.37
N LYS A 76 1.29 16.37 -7.35
CA LYS A 76 0.32 16.59 -8.42
C LYS A 76 -0.68 15.45 -8.41
N VAL A 77 -1.96 15.77 -8.40
CA VAL A 77 -3.05 14.82 -8.55
C VAL A 77 -3.78 15.11 -9.84
N ASN A 78 -3.76 14.18 -10.77
CA ASN A 78 -4.52 14.24 -12.00
C ASN A 78 -5.73 13.30 -11.88
N HIS A 79 -6.94 13.86 -11.95
CA HIS A 79 -8.19 13.12 -12.12
C HIS A 79 -8.45 13.01 -13.63
N ILE A 80 -8.23 11.82 -14.20
CA ILE A 80 -8.21 11.66 -15.67
C ILE A 80 -9.59 11.90 -16.30
N GLN A 81 -10.65 11.49 -15.59
CA GLN A 81 -12.03 11.67 -16.06
C GLN A 81 -12.64 13.03 -15.71
N GLU A 82 -12.08 13.74 -14.72
CA GLU A 82 -12.54 15.04 -14.23
C GLU A 82 -11.34 15.99 -14.08
N PRO A 83 -10.71 16.42 -15.20
CA PRO A 83 -9.45 17.18 -15.15
C PRO A 83 -9.54 18.49 -14.36
N GLU A 84 -10.71 19.10 -14.27
CA GLU A 84 -10.97 20.32 -13.51
C GLU A 84 -10.74 20.12 -11.99
N LYS A 85 -10.84 18.89 -11.50
CA LYS A 85 -10.58 18.54 -10.09
C LYS A 85 -9.10 18.34 -9.78
N SER A 86 -8.26 18.33 -10.81
CA SER A 86 -6.81 18.11 -10.70
C SER A 86 -6.10 19.34 -10.15
N PHE A 87 -4.97 19.09 -9.48
CA PHE A 87 -4.18 20.17 -8.90
C PHE A 87 -2.69 19.85 -8.84
N THR A 88 -1.90 20.89 -8.60
CA THR A 88 -0.47 20.78 -8.24
C THR A 88 -0.19 21.62 -7.01
N LEU A 89 0.34 20.99 -5.96
CA LEU A 89 0.80 21.65 -4.75
C LEU A 89 2.33 21.65 -4.71
N THR A 90 2.94 22.82 -4.57
CA THR A 90 4.38 23.00 -4.33
C THR A 90 4.57 23.47 -2.90
N THR A 91 5.22 22.65 -2.07
CA THR A 91 5.25 22.91 -0.62
C THR A 91 6.26 23.97 -0.20
N GLY A 92 7.40 24.09 -0.91
CA GLY A 92 8.44 25.06 -0.57
C GLY A 92 7.97 26.53 -0.69
N SER A 93 7.15 26.83 -1.69
CA SER A 93 6.53 28.16 -1.90
C SER A 93 5.10 28.21 -1.39
N MET A 94 4.52 27.10 -0.95
CA MET A 94 3.12 26.96 -0.58
C MET A 94 2.17 27.53 -1.66
N ILE A 95 2.33 27.02 -2.88
CA ILE A 95 1.52 27.39 -4.03
C ILE A 95 0.65 26.20 -4.45
N LEU A 96 -0.66 26.43 -4.53
CA LEU A 96 -1.63 25.50 -5.09
C LEU A 96 -2.07 26.00 -6.47
N LEU A 97 -1.89 25.17 -7.49
CA LEU A 97 -2.32 25.47 -8.86
C LEU A 97 -3.46 24.53 -9.27
N ASN A 98 -4.47 25.07 -9.92
CA ASN A 98 -5.49 24.27 -10.59
C ASN A 98 -4.95 23.63 -11.89
N ASN A 99 -5.79 22.85 -12.56
CA ASN A 99 -5.42 22.17 -13.82
C ASN A 99 -5.01 23.14 -14.96
N SER A 100 -5.53 24.37 -14.94
CA SER A 100 -5.17 25.42 -15.91
C SER A 100 -3.88 26.16 -15.56
N GLY A 101 -3.24 25.83 -14.44
CA GLY A 101 -2.01 26.46 -13.95
C GLY A 101 -2.24 27.78 -13.19
N ASN A 102 -3.47 28.12 -12.88
CA ASN A 102 -3.79 29.31 -12.08
C ASN A 102 -3.64 29.01 -10.60
N GLU A 103 -3.09 29.96 -9.85
CA GLU A 103 -2.96 29.88 -8.41
C GLU A 103 -4.35 30.00 -7.74
N VAL A 104 -4.59 29.17 -6.75
CA VAL A 104 -5.85 29.09 -6.00
C VAL A 104 -5.55 29.24 -4.50
N SER A 105 -6.40 29.99 -3.81
CA SER A 105 -6.34 30.08 -2.35
C SER A 105 -6.69 28.74 -1.70
N PHE A 106 -6.08 28.46 -0.56
CA PHE A 106 -6.28 27.19 0.14
C PHE A 106 -6.21 27.36 1.66
N ASN A 107 -6.82 26.42 2.37
CA ASN A 107 -6.73 26.32 3.82
C ASN A 107 -5.44 25.59 4.21
N GLN A 108 -4.64 26.21 5.09
CA GLN A 108 -3.36 25.64 5.54
C GLN A 108 -3.55 24.36 6.35
N GLU A 109 -4.60 24.27 7.16
CA GLU A 109 -4.87 23.08 7.97
C GLU A 109 -5.21 21.87 7.07
N ASN A 110 -6.09 22.05 6.09
CA ASN A 110 -6.44 21.02 5.12
C ASN A 110 -5.21 20.57 4.33
N THR A 111 -4.34 21.52 3.95
CA THR A 111 -3.08 21.21 3.27
C THR A 111 -2.15 20.37 4.15
N LEU A 112 -2.02 20.72 5.42
CA LEU A 112 -1.18 19.95 6.34
C LEU A 112 -1.74 18.54 6.59
N GLN A 113 -3.05 18.39 6.71
CA GLN A 113 -3.70 17.08 6.82
C GLN A 113 -3.42 16.22 5.58
N PHE A 114 -3.57 16.79 4.38
CA PHE A 114 -3.23 16.14 3.12
C PHE A 114 -1.78 15.66 3.07
N LEU A 115 -0.81 16.53 3.39
CA LEU A 115 0.61 16.17 3.38
C LEU A 115 0.94 15.09 4.43
N ASN A 116 0.29 15.11 5.58
CA ASN A 116 0.47 14.09 6.62
C ASN A 116 -0.09 12.72 6.22
N ALA A 117 -1.03 12.66 5.28
CA ALA A 117 -1.57 11.39 4.80
C ALA A 117 -0.52 10.51 4.10
N PHE A 118 0.56 11.09 3.57
CA PHE A 118 1.67 10.35 2.94
C PHE A 118 2.60 9.65 3.93
N LYS A 119 2.43 9.87 5.22
CA LYS A 119 3.31 9.32 6.26
C LYS A 119 3.30 7.80 6.32
N ARG A 120 2.17 7.18 5.94
CA ARG A 120 2.02 5.73 5.93
C ARG A 120 0.91 5.31 4.97
N LEU A 121 1.26 5.13 3.71
CA LEU A 121 0.36 4.58 2.69
C LEU A 121 0.84 3.19 2.27
N ASN A 122 -0.01 2.20 2.47
CA ASN A 122 0.29 0.81 2.16
C ASN A 122 -0.71 0.28 1.13
N CYS A 123 -0.25 -0.61 0.23
CA CYS A 123 -1.15 -1.43 -0.55
C CYS A 123 -1.73 -2.57 0.31
N GLU A 124 -2.80 -3.19 -0.16
CA GLU A 124 -3.35 -4.39 0.48
C GLU A 124 -2.50 -5.62 0.13
N SER A 125 -2.11 -5.74 -1.13
CA SER A 125 -1.28 -6.85 -1.63
C SER A 125 -0.70 -6.55 -3.01
N TYR A 126 0.34 -7.27 -3.40
CA TYR A 126 0.84 -7.33 -4.78
C TYR A 126 0.09 -8.39 -5.58
N LYS A 127 -0.02 -8.19 -6.90
CA LYS A 127 -0.71 -9.07 -7.86
C LYS A 127 0.21 -9.45 -9.00
N ASP A 128 0.03 -10.64 -9.57
CA ASP A 128 0.81 -11.12 -10.72
C ASP A 128 0.22 -10.68 -12.07
N GLU A 129 -1.06 -10.37 -12.08
CA GLU A 129 -1.91 -10.23 -13.27
C GLU A 129 -1.83 -8.81 -13.85
N LYS A 130 -0.61 -8.34 -14.20
CA LYS A 130 -0.38 -6.98 -14.71
C LYS A 130 -1.10 -6.73 -16.05
N GLU A 131 -1.33 -7.78 -16.83
CA GLU A 131 -2.11 -7.75 -18.09
C GLU A 131 -3.54 -7.22 -17.89
N LYS A 132 -4.10 -7.29 -16.70
CA LYS A 132 -5.42 -6.72 -16.39
C LYS A 132 -5.52 -5.21 -16.58
N ILE A 133 -4.39 -4.51 -16.56
CA ILE A 133 -4.35 -3.05 -16.75
C ILE A 133 -3.56 -2.61 -17.98
N GLU A 134 -3.08 -3.55 -18.81
CA GLU A 134 -2.21 -3.27 -19.95
C GLU A 134 -2.77 -2.20 -20.90
N PHE A 135 -4.10 -2.26 -21.13
CA PHE A 135 -4.82 -1.31 -21.99
C PHE A 135 -5.80 -0.42 -21.23
N ALA A 136 -5.72 -0.41 -19.90
CA ALA A 136 -6.64 0.36 -19.08
C ALA A 136 -6.20 1.83 -18.97
N THR A 137 -7.15 2.73 -19.14
CA THR A 137 -6.93 4.15 -18.82
C THR A 137 -6.90 4.32 -17.29
N PRO A 138 -5.89 4.99 -16.74
CA PRO A 138 -5.86 5.30 -15.31
C PRO A 138 -7.09 6.13 -14.89
N LEU A 139 -7.54 5.94 -13.65
CA LEU A 139 -8.50 6.83 -12.98
C LEU A 139 -7.79 8.08 -12.47
N HIS A 140 -6.67 7.87 -11.81
CA HIS A 140 -5.87 8.92 -11.19
C HIS A 140 -4.39 8.70 -11.48
N GLU A 141 -3.67 9.80 -11.56
CA GLU A 141 -2.22 9.82 -11.55
C GLU A 141 -1.77 10.75 -10.42
N LEU A 142 -1.19 10.16 -9.38
CA LEU A 142 -0.64 10.85 -8.23
C LEU A 142 0.88 10.89 -8.35
N ILE A 143 1.43 12.09 -8.51
CA ILE A 143 2.87 12.32 -8.59
C ILE A 143 3.33 12.97 -7.30
N VAL A 144 4.21 12.31 -6.56
CA VAL A 144 4.80 12.82 -5.31
C VAL A 144 6.30 12.89 -5.51
N ASN A 145 6.84 14.09 -5.57
CA ASN A 145 8.23 14.36 -5.94
C ASN A 145 8.55 13.75 -7.32
N ASN A 146 9.23 12.59 -7.36
CA ASN A 146 9.60 11.87 -8.58
C ASN A 146 8.83 10.55 -8.75
N ASP A 147 8.02 10.15 -7.77
CA ASP A 147 7.28 8.90 -7.80
C ASP A 147 5.89 9.11 -8.36
N THR A 148 5.46 8.23 -9.26
CA THR A 148 4.16 8.29 -9.91
C THR A 148 3.35 7.04 -9.59
N LEU A 149 2.25 7.23 -8.86
CA LEU A 149 1.23 6.20 -8.61
C LEU A 149 0.08 6.38 -9.61
N ARG A 150 -0.27 5.34 -10.35
CA ARG A 150 -1.45 5.29 -11.21
C ARG A 150 -2.45 4.32 -10.64
N THR A 151 -3.72 4.69 -10.64
CA THR A 151 -4.81 3.83 -10.18
C THR A 151 -5.73 3.45 -11.33
N TYR A 152 -6.34 2.27 -11.23
CA TYR A 152 -7.19 1.71 -12.29
C TYR A 152 -8.41 1.04 -11.68
N THR A 153 -9.51 1.00 -12.45
CA THR A 153 -10.70 0.23 -12.05
C THR A 153 -10.39 -1.25 -12.02
N ILE A 154 -11.00 -1.95 -11.09
CA ILE A 154 -11.11 -3.42 -11.16
C ILE A 154 -12.29 -3.72 -12.08
N GLY A 155 -12.01 -4.39 -13.20
CA GLY A 155 -13.04 -4.70 -14.21
C GLY A 155 -14.27 -5.36 -13.59
N ASN A 156 -15.45 -4.89 -14.02
CA ASN A 156 -16.78 -5.24 -13.52
C ASN A 156 -16.87 -5.13 -11.99
N ASP A 157 -17.38 -4.01 -11.51
CA ASP A 157 -17.75 -3.68 -10.12
C ASP A 157 -18.27 -4.88 -9.30
N LYS A 158 -17.45 -5.89 -9.13
CA LYS A 158 -17.67 -6.89 -8.10
C LYS A 158 -17.28 -6.25 -6.79
N LEU A 159 -18.19 -5.43 -6.28
CA LEU A 159 -18.31 -5.16 -4.87
C LEU A 159 -18.21 -6.51 -4.16
N ILE A 160 -17.05 -6.84 -3.62
CA ILE A 160 -16.90 -8.03 -2.80
C ILE A 160 -17.69 -7.71 -1.54
N LYS A 161 -18.98 -8.08 -1.54
CA LYS A 161 -19.78 -8.08 -0.33
C LYS A 161 -19.21 -9.15 0.58
N ASN A 162 -18.46 -8.75 1.61
CA ASN A 162 -18.24 -9.62 2.74
C ASN A 162 -19.63 -9.93 3.33
N LYS A 163 -19.99 -11.22 3.37
CA LYS A 163 -21.31 -11.68 3.79
C LYS A 163 -21.63 -11.38 5.27
N GLU A 164 -20.67 -11.02 6.08
CA GLU A 164 -20.81 -10.84 7.53
C GLU A 164 -20.87 -9.37 7.97
N ASP A 165 -20.33 -8.43 7.18
CA ASP A 165 -20.42 -7.00 7.48
C ASP A 165 -21.02 -6.27 6.28
N ASN A 166 -22.04 -5.44 6.52
CA ASN A 166 -22.67 -4.57 5.51
C ASN A 166 -21.74 -3.50 4.92
N PHE A 167 -20.41 -3.64 5.07
CA PHE A 167 -19.41 -2.73 4.54
C PHE A 167 -18.78 -3.29 3.27
N THR A 168 -19.02 -2.60 2.18
CA THR A 168 -18.35 -2.87 0.91
C THR A 168 -17.05 -2.09 0.88
N VAL A 169 -15.91 -2.78 0.97
CA VAL A 169 -14.60 -2.14 0.78
C VAL A 169 -14.34 -1.98 -0.70
N LYS A 170 -14.41 -0.75 -1.19
CA LYS A 170 -14.06 -0.42 -2.57
C LYS A 170 -12.55 -0.53 -2.75
N ARG A 171 -12.14 -1.22 -3.80
CA ARG A 171 -10.73 -1.47 -4.15
C ARG A 171 -10.42 -0.98 -5.54
N MET A 172 -9.15 -0.66 -5.78
CA MET A 172 -8.60 -0.27 -7.06
C MET A 172 -7.30 -1.06 -7.31
N TYR A 173 -6.95 -1.25 -8.57
CA TYR A 173 -5.59 -1.60 -8.93
C TYR A 173 -4.71 -0.35 -8.94
N ALA A 174 -3.42 -0.52 -8.65
CA ALA A 174 -2.44 0.55 -8.74
C ALA A 174 -1.08 0.05 -9.21
N THR A 175 -0.28 0.95 -9.77
CA THR A 175 1.13 0.74 -10.05
C THR A 175 1.94 1.94 -9.55
N LEU A 176 3.13 1.70 -9.02
CA LEU A 176 4.09 2.75 -8.70
C LEU A 176 5.21 2.71 -9.74
N ASN A 177 5.47 3.84 -10.41
CA ASN A 177 6.51 3.99 -11.44
C ASN A 177 6.45 2.91 -12.54
N ASN A 178 5.22 2.54 -12.96
CA ASN A 178 4.95 1.43 -13.89
C ASN A 178 5.49 0.06 -13.45
N GLY A 179 5.76 -0.09 -12.16
CA GLY A 179 6.21 -1.33 -11.55
C GLY A 179 5.12 -2.40 -11.45
N GLU A 180 5.16 -3.16 -10.39
CA GLU A 180 4.23 -4.27 -10.16
C GLU A 180 2.80 -3.80 -9.91
N LEU A 181 1.84 -4.66 -10.26
CA LEU A 181 0.44 -4.45 -9.97
C LEU A 181 0.18 -4.63 -8.47
N MET A 182 -0.55 -3.69 -7.90
CA MET A 182 -0.98 -3.71 -6.51
C MET A 182 -2.48 -3.62 -6.40
N LEU A 183 -3.02 -4.17 -5.33
CA LEU A 183 -4.38 -3.92 -4.86
C LEU A 183 -4.33 -2.88 -3.76
N ILE A 184 -5.10 -1.81 -3.89
CA ILE A 184 -5.22 -0.74 -2.91
C ILE A 184 -6.68 -0.55 -2.48
N GLN A 185 -6.88 -0.05 -1.28
CA GLN A 185 -8.21 0.22 -0.72
C GLN A 185 -8.55 1.71 -0.87
N ASP A 186 -9.71 1.99 -1.41
CA ASP A 186 -10.20 3.35 -1.66
C ASP A 186 -10.12 4.22 -0.39
N TYR A 187 -10.64 3.74 0.74
CA TYR A 187 -10.66 4.51 2.00
C TYR A 187 -9.26 4.86 2.55
N VAL A 188 -8.21 4.14 2.12
CA VAL A 188 -6.82 4.44 2.48
C VAL A 188 -6.26 5.54 1.59
N PHE A 189 -6.59 5.48 0.29
CA PHE A 189 -6.02 6.36 -0.73
C PHE A 189 -6.86 7.60 -1.01
N ASN A 190 -8.14 7.64 -0.67
CA ASN A 190 -8.97 8.83 -0.82
C ASN A 190 -8.42 10.07 -0.09
N LYS A 191 -7.57 9.87 0.93
CA LYS A 191 -6.89 10.94 1.67
C LYS A 191 -5.80 11.66 0.86
N VAL A 192 -5.32 11.03 -0.23
CA VAL A 192 -4.27 11.55 -1.11
C VAL A 192 -4.72 11.67 -2.56
N LEU A 193 -5.87 11.11 -2.90
CA LEU A 193 -6.54 11.27 -4.20
C LEU A 193 -7.69 12.28 -4.11
N ILE A 194 -7.51 13.29 -3.27
CA ILE A 194 -8.49 14.37 -3.05
C ILE A 194 -8.63 15.26 -4.29
N THR A 195 -9.68 16.02 -4.33
CA THR A 195 -9.91 17.05 -5.36
C THR A 195 -9.38 18.40 -4.89
N ILE A 196 -9.21 19.35 -5.83
CA ILE A 196 -8.77 20.72 -5.50
C ILE A 196 -9.72 21.41 -4.51
N ASP A 197 -11.01 21.10 -4.56
CA ASP A 197 -12.03 21.71 -3.72
C ASP A 197 -11.87 21.39 -2.23
N GLU A 198 -11.21 20.28 -1.91
CA GLU A 198 -10.96 19.84 -0.51
C GLU A 198 -9.88 20.68 0.20
N PHE A 199 -9.22 21.58 -0.52
CA PHE A 199 -8.30 22.55 0.09
C PHE A 199 -8.97 23.84 0.56
N GLN A 200 -10.23 24.03 0.27
CA GLN A 200 -10.99 25.23 0.63
C GLN A 200 -11.52 25.22 2.06
#